data_f6b70fdcf37903939aa74195ef555ecd
#
_entry.id   f6b70fdcf37903939aa74195ef555ecd
#
_cell.length_a   1.000
_cell.length_b   1.000
_cell.length_c   1.000
_cell.angle_alpha   90.00
_cell.angle_beta   90.00
_cell.angle_gamma   90.00
#
_symmetry.space_group_name_H-M   'P 1'
#
loop_
_entity.id
_entity.type
_entity.pdbx_description
1 polymer ?
#
loop_
_entity_poly.entity_id
_entity_poly.type
_entity_poly.pdbx_seq_one_letter_code
_entity_poly.pdbx_strand_id
1 'polypeptide(L)'
;MSRRESVEFVNMCLIKNRDKVLVQDRVSPNWPGITFPGGHVERGESFIDAVIREVKEETGLTISKPQLCGIKDWYDDEDYRYVVHFYKTEHFTGELQSSDEGNVW
;
A
#
# COMPACT_ATOMS: atom_id res chain seq x y z
N MET A 1 16.31 1.30 -29.75
CA MET A 1 16.21 0.70 -28.40
C MET A 1 14.95 1.18 -27.72
N SER A 2 14.17 0.26 -27.21
CA SER A 2 12.95 0.60 -26.48
C SER A 2 13.27 1.08 -25.06
N ARG A 3 12.49 2.08 -24.58
CA ARG A 3 12.54 2.54 -23.19
C ARG A 3 11.49 1.86 -22.31
N ARG A 4 10.77 0.89 -22.88
CA ARG A 4 9.76 0.15 -22.13
C ARG A 4 10.45 -0.95 -21.33
N GLU A 5 9.95 -1.18 -20.12
CA GLU A 5 10.43 -2.25 -19.27
C GLU A 5 9.29 -2.82 -18.45
N SER A 6 9.51 -4.02 -17.92
CA SER A 6 8.56 -4.64 -17.03
C SER A 6 8.66 -4.03 -15.64
N VAL A 7 7.51 -3.65 -15.09
CA VAL A 7 7.42 -2.98 -13.79
C VAL A 7 6.29 -3.60 -12.99
N GLU A 8 6.53 -3.78 -11.70
CA GLU A 8 5.49 -4.15 -10.75
C GLU A 8 5.27 -2.98 -9.80
N PHE A 9 4.04 -2.49 -9.72
CA PHE A 9 3.68 -1.34 -8.89
C PHE A 9 3.06 -1.79 -7.59
N VAL A 10 3.56 -1.22 -6.50
CA VAL A 10 3.10 -1.48 -5.13
C VAL A 10 2.81 -0.15 -4.47
N ASN A 11 1.77 -0.11 -3.66
CA ASN A 11 1.41 1.06 -2.86
C ASN A 11 1.59 0.76 -1.39
N MET A 12 1.95 1.79 -0.62
CA MET A 12 1.84 1.81 0.83
C MET A 12 1.17 3.10 1.25
N CYS A 13 0.39 3.04 2.32
CA CYS A 13 -0.34 4.20 2.82
C CYS A 13 -0.11 4.41 4.31
N LEU A 14 0.37 5.59 4.66
CA LEU A 14 0.45 6.05 6.04
C LEU A 14 -0.86 6.76 6.37
N ILE A 15 -1.65 6.15 7.26
CA ILE A 15 -2.92 6.71 7.71
C ILE A 15 -2.68 7.28 9.10
N LYS A 16 -2.83 8.58 9.23
CA LYS A 16 -2.55 9.29 10.48
C LYS A 16 -3.85 9.73 11.12
N ASN A 17 -3.97 9.47 12.42
CA ASN A 17 -5.05 9.97 13.24
C ASN A 17 -4.46 10.70 14.45
N ARG A 18 -4.39 12.03 14.36
CA ARG A 18 -3.72 12.89 15.34
C ARG A 18 -2.23 12.54 15.43
N ASP A 19 -1.76 12.02 16.56
CA ASP A 19 -0.37 11.63 16.79
C ASP A 19 -0.12 10.13 16.58
N LYS A 20 -1.11 9.39 16.08
CA LYS A 20 -1.05 7.95 15.87
C LYS A 20 -1.01 7.63 14.40
N VAL A 21 -0.35 6.54 14.05
CA VAL A 21 -0.34 5.98 12.70
C VAL A 21 -0.82 4.54 12.74
N LEU A 22 -1.52 4.14 11.69
CA LEU A 22 -2.03 2.79 11.56
C LEU A 22 -0.92 1.89 11.02
N VAL A 23 -0.72 0.76 11.66
CA VAL A 23 0.25 -0.24 11.22
C VAL A 23 -0.43 -1.60 11.07
N GLN A 24 0.22 -2.46 10.30
CA GLN A 24 -0.23 -3.83 10.06
C GLN A 24 0.89 -4.80 10.45
N ASP A 25 0.53 -5.83 11.18
CA ASP A 25 1.43 -6.95 11.46
C ASP A 25 1.17 -8.03 10.41
N ARG A 26 2.01 -8.08 9.40
CA ARG A 26 1.84 -9.00 8.27
C ARG A 26 2.11 -10.44 8.69
N VAL A 27 1.24 -11.34 8.22
CA VAL A 27 1.37 -12.78 8.48
C VAL A 27 1.96 -13.53 7.29
N SER A 28 2.39 -12.83 6.25
CA SER A 28 3.00 -13.44 5.09
C SER A 28 4.31 -14.15 5.45
N PRO A 29 4.50 -15.42 5.09
CA PRO A 29 5.74 -16.13 5.36
C PRO A 29 6.95 -15.53 4.62
N ASN A 30 6.72 -14.86 3.50
CA ASN A 30 7.79 -14.26 2.71
C ASN A 30 8.14 -12.84 3.16
N TRP A 31 7.24 -12.18 3.88
CA TRP A 31 7.41 -10.79 4.27
C TRP A 31 6.69 -10.49 5.58
N PRO A 32 7.11 -11.13 6.67
CA PRO A 32 6.47 -10.89 7.98
C PRO A 32 6.94 -9.57 8.57
N GLY A 33 6.19 -9.06 9.54
CA GLY A 33 6.59 -7.91 10.35
C GLY A 33 5.62 -6.75 10.27
N ILE A 34 5.96 -5.70 10.99
CA ILE A 34 5.15 -4.50 11.09
C ILE A 34 5.39 -3.62 9.86
N THR A 35 4.31 -3.21 9.22
CA THR A 35 4.35 -2.35 8.04
C THR A 35 3.13 -1.45 7.98
N PHE A 36 3.10 -0.55 7.01
CA PHE A 36 1.88 0.20 6.69
C PHE A 36 1.01 -0.62 5.73
N PRO A 37 -0.33 -0.45 5.76
CA PRO A 37 -1.19 -1.12 4.81
C PRO A 37 -0.89 -0.71 3.37
N GLY A 38 -1.09 -1.63 2.45
CA GLY A 38 -0.87 -1.42 1.03
C GLY A 38 -0.84 -2.74 0.28
N GLY A 39 -0.46 -2.71 -0.96
CA GLY A 39 -0.37 -3.88 -1.79
C GLY A 39 -0.16 -3.54 -3.25
N HIS A 40 -0.35 -4.54 -4.10
CA HIS A 40 -0.11 -4.42 -5.53
C HIS A 40 -1.18 -3.61 -6.24
N VAL A 41 -0.75 -2.82 -7.22
CA VAL A 41 -1.65 -2.18 -8.17
C VAL A 41 -2.03 -3.22 -9.22
N GLU A 42 -3.32 -3.45 -9.38
CA GLU A 42 -3.81 -4.40 -10.37
C GLU A 42 -3.72 -3.80 -11.77
N ARG A 43 -3.62 -4.67 -12.75
CA ARG A 43 -3.53 -4.25 -14.15
C ARG A 43 -4.78 -3.48 -14.57
N GLY A 44 -4.58 -2.30 -15.15
CA GLY A 44 -5.69 -1.43 -15.57
C GLY A 44 -6.29 -0.58 -14.48
N GLU A 45 -5.82 -0.73 -13.23
CA GLU A 45 -6.28 0.04 -12.09
C GLU A 45 -5.44 1.31 -11.94
N SER A 46 -6.04 2.44 -11.60
CA SER A 46 -5.27 3.64 -11.28
C SER A 46 -4.56 3.47 -9.94
N PHE A 47 -3.47 4.20 -9.73
CA PHE A 47 -2.72 4.14 -8.47
C PHE A 47 -3.57 4.58 -7.29
N ILE A 48 -4.39 5.60 -7.47
CA ILE A 48 -5.27 6.13 -6.41
C ILE A 48 -6.34 5.11 -6.05
N ASP A 49 -7.01 4.52 -7.05
CA ASP A 49 -8.02 3.49 -6.80
C ASP A 49 -7.41 2.26 -6.12
N ALA A 50 -6.19 1.90 -6.52
CA ALA A 50 -5.48 0.76 -5.93
C ALA A 50 -5.22 0.97 -4.44
N VAL A 51 -4.71 2.13 -4.03
CA VAL A 51 -4.40 2.38 -2.63
C VAL A 51 -5.68 2.44 -1.78
N ILE A 52 -6.75 3.02 -2.30
CA ILE A 52 -8.05 3.06 -1.61
C ILE A 52 -8.60 1.64 -1.43
N ARG A 53 -8.55 0.82 -2.49
CA ARG A 53 -9.00 -0.57 -2.45
C ARG A 53 -8.20 -1.41 -1.46
N GLU A 54 -6.87 -1.35 -1.53
CA GLU A 54 -6.00 -2.14 -0.65
C GLU A 54 -6.18 -1.78 0.81
N VAL A 55 -6.27 -0.50 1.14
CA VAL A 55 -6.52 -0.08 2.51
C VAL A 55 -7.86 -0.61 2.99
N LYS A 56 -8.89 -0.55 2.16
CA LYS A 56 -10.23 -1.07 2.53
C LYS A 56 -10.19 -2.57 2.78
N GLU A 57 -9.52 -3.33 1.93
CA GLU A 57 -9.43 -4.78 2.07
C GLU A 57 -8.66 -5.18 3.35
N GLU A 58 -7.59 -4.47 3.66
CA GLU A 58 -6.72 -4.83 4.78
C GLU A 58 -7.17 -4.28 6.12
N THR A 59 -7.84 -3.13 6.14
CA THR A 59 -8.13 -2.41 7.39
C THR A 59 -9.60 -2.15 7.65
N GLY A 60 -10.46 -2.28 6.65
CA GLY A 60 -11.87 -1.90 6.75
C GLY A 60 -12.12 -0.40 6.58
N LEU A 61 -11.07 0.42 6.50
CA LEU A 61 -11.21 1.87 6.39
C LEU A 61 -11.31 2.31 4.94
N THR A 62 -12.15 3.31 4.70
CA THR A 62 -12.22 3.99 3.41
C THR A 62 -11.48 5.31 3.52
N ILE A 63 -10.33 5.39 2.86
CA ILE A 63 -9.54 6.62 2.85
C ILE A 63 -9.98 7.54 1.73
N SER A 64 -9.72 8.83 1.91
CA SER A 64 -9.92 9.84 0.89
C SER A 64 -8.73 10.79 0.86
N LYS A 65 -8.57 11.49 -0.25
CA LYS A 65 -7.51 12.48 -0.47
C LYS A 65 -6.09 11.95 -0.16
N PRO A 66 -5.73 10.73 -0.63
CA PRO A 66 -4.37 10.27 -0.43
C PRO A 66 -3.39 11.15 -1.21
N GLN A 67 -2.31 11.53 -0.54
CA GLN A 67 -1.27 12.37 -1.14
C GLN A 67 -0.02 11.55 -1.35
N LEU A 68 0.52 11.58 -2.56
CA LEU A 68 1.80 10.94 -2.84
C LEU A 68 2.90 11.67 -2.08
N CYS A 69 3.65 10.96 -1.25
CA CYS A 69 4.70 11.56 -0.43
C CYS A 69 6.08 10.95 -0.70
N GLY A 70 6.18 9.93 -1.51
CA GLY A 70 7.47 9.36 -1.89
C GLY A 70 7.34 8.24 -2.88
N ILE A 71 8.44 7.93 -3.54
CA ILE A 71 8.56 6.81 -4.47
C ILE A 71 9.91 6.16 -4.23
N LYS A 72 9.92 4.83 -4.19
CA LYS A 72 11.15 4.06 -4.12
C LYS A 72 11.11 2.97 -5.18
N ASP A 73 12.22 2.72 -5.84
CA ASP A 73 12.30 1.68 -6.85
C ASP A 73 13.59 0.88 -6.73
N TRP A 74 13.54 -0.35 -7.22
CA TRP A 74 14.70 -1.23 -7.33
C TRP A 74 14.42 -2.32 -8.36
N TYR A 75 15.50 -2.92 -8.86
CA TYR A 75 15.39 -4.12 -9.69
C TYR A 75 15.47 -5.36 -8.80
N ASP A 76 14.68 -6.37 -9.14
CA ASP A 76 14.85 -7.67 -8.52
C ASP A 76 15.64 -8.64 -9.43
N ASP A 77 15.82 -9.87 -8.96
CA ASP A 77 16.63 -10.87 -9.65
C ASP A 77 16.00 -11.36 -10.96
N GLU A 78 14.72 -11.11 -11.18
CA GLU A 78 13.99 -11.52 -12.37
C GLU A 78 13.99 -10.47 -13.49
N ASP A 79 14.84 -9.46 -13.35
CA ASP A 79 15.06 -8.42 -14.35
C ASP A 79 13.84 -7.54 -14.62
N TYR A 80 13.06 -7.27 -13.59
CA TYR A 80 12.02 -6.25 -13.65
C TYR A 80 12.14 -5.31 -12.46
N ARG A 81 11.51 -4.16 -12.61
CA ARG A 81 11.58 -3.10 -11.61
C ARG A 81 10.39 -3.15 -10.68
N TYR A 82 10.65 -3.08 -9.40
CA TYR A 82 9.63 -2.76 -8.41
C TYR A 82 9.58 -1.25 -8.20
N VAL A 83 8.38 -0.71 -8.19
CA VAL A 83 8.15 0.71 -7.88
C VAL A 83 7.11 0.79 -6.76
N VAL A 84 7.50 1.37 -5.64
CA VAL A 84 6.61 1.56 -4.49
C VAL A 84 6.23 3.02 -4.40
N HIS A 85 4.92 3.29 -4.43
CA HIS A 85 4.36 4.61 -4.18
C HIS A 85 3.96 4.71 -2.73
N PHE A 86 4.45 5.74 -2.04
CA PHE A 86 4.09 6.01 -0.65
C PHE A 86 3.07 7.13 -0.61
N TYR A 87 1.90 6.83 -0.05
CA TYR A 87 0.82 7.78 0.14
C TYR A 87 0.64 8.07 1.63
N LYS A 88 0.07 9.22 1.93
CA LYS A 88 -0.35 9.57 3.28
C LYS A 88 -1.73 10.21 3.24
N THR A 89 -2.50 10.01 4.29
CA THR A 89 -3.80 10.65 4.46
C THR A 89 -4.17 10.74 5.93
N GLU A 90 -4.96 11.75 6.28
CA GLU A 90 -5.63 11.89 7.58
C GLU A 90 -7.13 11.78 7.44
N HIS A 91 -7.63 11.50 6.23
CA HIS A 91 -9.06 11.46 5.92
C HIS A 91 -9.52 10.03 5.71
N PHE A 92 -10.30 9.53 6.64
CA PHE A 92 -10.81 8.16 6.56
C PHE A 92 -12.16 8.05 7.28
N THR A 93 -12.94 7.03 6.88
CA THR A 93 -14.20 6.65 7.51
C THR A 93 -14.23 5.14 7.68
N GLY A 94 -15.21 4.65 8.44
CA GLY A 94 -15.39 3.23 8.66
C GLY A 94 -14.79 2.75 9.96
N GLU A 95 -14.83 1.44 10.16
CA GLU A 95 -14.33 0.79 11.37
C GLU A 95 -13.10 -0.05 11.05
N LEU A 96 -12.10 0.05 11.92
CA LEU A 96 -10.88 -0.71 11.77
C LEU A 96 -11.15 -2.20 11.99
N GLN A 97 -10.74 -3.03 11.03
CA GLN A 97 -10.90 -4.47 11.05
C GLN A 97 -9.63 -5.14 10.57
N SER A 98 -9.22 -6.19 11.26
CA SER A 98 -8.11 -7.01 10.79
C SER A 98 -8.59 -7.91 9.63
N SER A 99 -7.65 -8.33 8.79
CA SER A 99 -7.92 -9.19 7.64
C SER A 99 -7.07 -10.45 7.70
N ASP A 100 -7.22 -11.31 6.68
CA ASP A 100 -6.41 -12.51 6.52
C ASP A 100 -4.92 -12.18 6.29
N GLU A 101 -4.62 -10.96 5.87
CA GLU A 101 -3.26 -10.51 5.61
C GLU A 101 -2.52 -10.07 6.87
N GLY A 102 -3.24 -9.85 7.97
CA GLY A 102 -2.65 -9.50 9.25
C GLY A 102 -3.55 -8.66 10.13
N ASN A 103 -3.12 -8.46 11.35
CA ASN A 103 -3.78 -7.59 12.32
C ASN A 103 -3.41 -6.14 12.07
N VAL A 104 -4.36 -5.23 12.32
CA VAL A 104 -4.16 -3.78 12.15
C VAL A 104 -4.55 -3.03 13.43
N TRP A 105 -3.83 -1.94 13.68
CA TRP A 105 -4.13 -1.08 14.84
C TRP A 105 -3.55 0.33 14.69
#